data_c86b51e5187c65b737adf00c7208fe9e
#
_entry.id   c86b51e5187c65b737adf00c7208fe9e
#
_cell.length_a   1.000
_cell.length_b   1.000
_cell.length_c   1.000
_cell.angle_alpha   90.00
_cell.angle_beta   90.00
_cell.angle_gamma   90.00
#
_symmetry.space_group_name_H-M   'P 1'
#
loop_
_entity.id
_entity.type
_entity.pdbx_description
1 polymer ?
#
loop_
_entity_poly.entity_id
_entity_poly.type
_entity_poly.pdbx_seq_one_letter_code
_entity_poly.pdbx_strand_id
1 'polypeptide(L)'
;MKKLLSIISLLFFVTTFSAKAEMGIGITAAAHMVDGSGSETTRTSGQVNNGSHDETAVIPEVFVEAIDDNSGLTVGISYIPVRDIGSKSRTDSNSEGDSGTYKADAELNNVFQIYADIPTGSLGSFPIHTKLGVQRVTVETLESLNSGSEYPNRDLLGFTVGLGTKGDLPFGNNLYYKGELTYTNFETYEAVSTAGNKVVADLEDVAAKLSVGYKF
;
A
#
# COMPACT_ATOMS: atom_id res chain seq x y z
N MET A 1 -8.64 -10.92 -18.30
CA MET A 1 -9.99 -11.40 -17.92
C MET A 1 -10.10 -11.69 -16.42
N LYS A 2 -9.15 -12.35 -15.73
CA LYS A 2 -9.22 -12.59 -14.27
C LYS A 2 -9.24 -11.29 -13.44
N LYS A 3 -8.46 -10.27 -13.83
CA LYS A 3 -8.41 -8.95 -13.15
C LYS A 3 -9.73 -8.17 -13.19
N LEU A 4 -10.51 -8.31 -14.27
CA LEU A 4 -11.83 -7.67 -14.42
C LEU A 4 -12.89 -8.31 -13.51
N LEU A 5 -12.79 -9.61 -13.28
CA LEU A 5 -13.74 -10.34 -12.43
C LEU A 5 -13.62 -9.94 -10.94
N SER A 6 -12.39 -9.66 -10.46
CA SER A 6 -12.16 -9.23 -9.08
C SER A 6 -12.70 -7.82 -8.81
N ILE A 7 -12.58 -6.90 -9.77
CA ILE A 7 -13.12 -5.54 -9.67
C ILE A 7 -14.66 -5.58 -9.69
N ILE A 8 -15.26 -6.44 -10.52
CA ILE A 8 -16.70 -6.62 -10.60
C ILE A 8 -17.26 -7.20 -9.31
N SER A 9 -16.57 -8.13 -8.66
CA SER A 9 -17.00 -8.70 -7.37
C SER A 9 -17.01 -7.65 -6.25
N LEU A 10 -16.05 -6.73 -6.24
CA LEU A 10 -16.01 -5.64 -5.26
C LEU A 10 -17.15 -4.62 -5.50
N LEU A 11 -17.48 -4.35 -6.77
CA LEU A 11 -18.61 -3.47 -7.11
C LEU A 11 -19.98 -4.05 -6.71
N PHE A 12 -20.12 -5.38 -6.68
CA PHE A 12 -21.38 -6.02 -6.25
C PHE A 12 -21.65 -5.82 -4.74
N PHE A 13 -20.64 -5.65 -3.92
CA PHE A 13 -20.81 -5.34 -2.49
C PHE A 13 -21.40 -3.94 -2.25
N VAL A 14 -21.16 -2.99 -3.16
CA VAL A 14 -21.67 -1.61 -3.05
C VAL A 14 -23.20 -1.53 -3.21
N THR A 15 -23.83 -2.52 -3.86
CA THR A 15 -25.27 -2.49 -4.12
C THR A 15 -26.14 -2.93 -2.94
N THR A 16 -25.54 -3.41 -1.84
CA THR A 16 -26.27 -3.85 -0.64
C THR A 16 -26.40 -2.78 0.44
N PHE A 17 -25.85 -1.56 0.20
CA PHE A 17 -26.01 -0.48 1.16
C PHE A 17 -27.48 -0.08 1.30
N SER A 18 -27.96 -0.15 2.53
CA SER A 18 -29.25 0.39 2.93
C SER A 18 -29.32 1.88 2.62
N ALA A 19 -30.54 2.39 2.38
CA ALA A 19 -30.82 3.82 2.25
C ALA A 19 -30.52 4.64 3.52
N LYS A 20 -29.90 4.03 4.54
CA LYS A 20 -29.51 4.61 5.84
C LYS A 20 -28.00 4.51 6.08
N ALA A 21 -27.17 4.54 5.07
CA ALA A 21 -25.72 4.59 5.28
C ALA A 21 -25.31 5.99 5.74
N GLU A 22 -24.58 6.06 6.87
CA GLU A 22 -23.88 7.27 7.29
C GLU A 22 -22.59 7.45 6.50
N MET A 23 -22.27 8.69 6.16
CA MET A 23 -20.99 9.01 5.53
C MET A 23 -19.98 9.39 6.60
N GLY A 24 -18.77 8.87 6.48
CA GLY A 24 -17.63 9.20 7.34
C GLY A 24 -16.48 9.81 6.55
N ILE A 25 -15.81 10.76 7.16
CA ILE A 25 -14.53 11.29 6.69
C ILE A 25 -13.53 11.29 7.84
N GLY A 26 -12.26 10.98 7.57
CA GLY A 26 -11.30 10.95 8.65
C GLY A 26 -9.84 10.96 8.20
N ILE A 27 -9.01 10.94 9.22
CA ILE A 27 -7.55 10.87 9.09
C ILE A 27 -7.01 9.68 9.86
N THR A 28 -5.92 9.13 9.39
CA THR A 28 -5.22 7.99 9.99
C THR A 28 -3.76 8.36 10.20
N ALA A 29 -3.22 8.01 11.35
CA ALA A 29 -1.78 7.88 11.54
C ALA A 29 -1.44 6.40 11.39
N ALA A 30 -0.62 6.07 10.40
CA ALA A 30 -0.25 4.70 10.07
C ALA A 30 1.26 4.51 10.17
N ALA A 31 1.68 3.52 10.97
CA ALA A 31 3.05 3.03 10.96
C ALA A 31 3.13 1.88 9.96
N HIS A 32 3.81 2.11 8.86
CA HIS A 32 4.05 1.14 7.78
C HIS A 32 5.42 0.52 7.92
N MET A 33 5.52 -0.78 7.74
CA MET A 33 6.76 -1.52 7.51
C MET A 33 6.68 -2.15 6.13
N VAL A 34 7.42 -1.58 5.18
CA VAL A 34 7.49 -2.06 3.80
C VAL A 34 8.72 -2.93 3.68
N ASP A 35 8.53 -4.15 3.22
CA ASP A 35 9.60 -5.10 2.88
C ASP A 35 9.66 -5.24 1.35
N GLY A 36 10.85 -5.06 0.81
CA GLY A 36 11.16 -5.23 -0.60
C GLY A 36 12.26 -6.25 -0.79
N SER A 37 12.01 -7.26 -1.62
CA SER A 37 13.03 -8.24 -1.99
C SER A 37 13.04 -8.45 -3.50
N GLY A 38 14.23 -8.62 -4.08
CA GLY A 38 14.30 -8.77 -5.52
C GLY A 38 15.66 -9.11 -6.06
N SER A 39 15.76 -9.13 -7.38
CA SER A 39 16.98 -9.39 -8.11
C SER A 39 17.11 -8.50 -9.34
N GLU A 40 18.34 -8.09 -9.62
CA GLU A 40 18.74 -7.47 -10.87
C GLU A 40 19.59 -8.45 -11.68
N THR A 41 19.25 -8.62 -12.94
CA THR A 41 20.06 -9.39 -13.90
C THR A 41 20.71 -8.42 -14.87
N THR A 42 22.04 -8.34 -14.85
CA THR A 42 22.79 -7.47 -15.77
C THR A 42 22.78 -8.04 -17.18
N ARG A 43 22.49 -7.19 -18.17
CA ARG A 43 22.44 -7.61 -19.58
C ARG A 43 23.75 -8.13 -20.09
N THR A 44 24.87 -7.47 -19.76
CA THR A 44 26.18 -7.74 -20.38
C THR A 44 26.82 -9.02 -19.86
N SER A 45 26.74 -9.27 -18.55
CA SER A 45 27.38 -10.43 -17.92
C SER A 45 26.43 -11.57 -17.61
N GLY A 46 25.11 -11.31 -17.60
CA GLY A 46 24.11 -12.26 -17.10
C GLY A 46 24.19 -12.48 -15.59
N GLN A 47 24.95 -11.63 -14.86
CA GLN A 47 25.08 -11.75 -13.43
C GLN A 47 23.76 -11.40 -12.75
N VAL A 48 23.37 -12.20 -11.76
CA VAL A 48 22.20 -11.96 -10.92
C VAL A 48 22.65 -11.41 -9.57
N ASN A 49 22.17 -10.21 -9.23
CA ASN A 49 22.42 -9.56 -7.96
C ASN A 49 21.11 -9.57 -7.16
N ASN A 50 21.08 -10.26 -6.03
CA ASN A 50 19.92 -10.28 -5.14
C ASN A 50 20.05 -9.15 -4.10
N GLY A 51 18.90 -8.60 -3.69
CA GLY A 51 18.82 -7.60 -2.64
C GLY A 51 17.51 -7.65 -1.90
N SER A 52 17.52 -7.19 -0.66
CA SER A 52 16.33 -6.93 0.14
C SER A 52 16.53 -5.63 0.92
N HIS A 53 15.44 -4.97 1.23
CA HIS A 53 15.41 -3.76 2.03
C HIS A 53 14.08 -3.67 2.74
N ASP A 54 14.11 -3.27 4.00
CA ASP A 54 12.94 -2.96 4.82
C ASP A 54 13.01 -1.50 5.26
N GLU A 55 11.87 -0.81 5.19
CA GLU A 55 11.74 0.59 5.61
C GLU A 55 10.50 0.74 6.50
N THR A 56 10.65 1.52 7.57
CA THR A 56 9.54 1.84 8.47
C THR A 56 9.28 3.33 8.46
N ALA A 57 8.04 3.72 8.18
CA ALA A 57 7.62 5.11 8.13
C ALA A 57 6.27 5.31 8.81
N VAL A 58 6.09 6.45 9.50
CA VAL A 58 4.79 6.88 10.00
C VAL A 58 4.22 7.90 9.03
N ILE A 59 3.08 7.58 8.41
CA ILE A 59 2.50 8.34 7.31
C ILE A 59 1.04 8.65 7.62
N PRO A 60 0.58 9.89 7.39
CA PRO A 60 -0.83 10.22 7.48
C PRO A 60 -1.58 9.65 6.28
N GLU A 61 -2.80 9.16 6.51
CA GLU A 61 -3.75 8.79 5.46
C GLU A 61 -5.02 9.60 5.64
N VAL A 62 -5.74 9.84 4.55
CA VAL A 62 -7.09 10.40 4.58
C VAL A 62 -8.07 9.40 4.00
N PHE A 63 -9.28 9.35 4.53
CA PHE A 63 -10.29 8.42 4.04
C PHE A 63 -11.69 9.02 4.02
N VAL A 64 -12.53 8.45 3.17
CA VAL A 64 -13.98 8.66 3.13
C VAL A 64 -14.61 7.28 3.09
N GLU A 65 -15.66 7.08 3.88
CA GLU A 65 -16.34 5.79 3.95
C GLU A 65 -17.85 5.94 4.11
N ALA A 66 -18.58 4.93 3.66
CA ALA A 66 -20.00 4.75 3.90
C ALA A 66 -20.17 3.61 4.90
N ILE A 67 -20.92 3.85 5.95
CA ILE A 67 -21.14 2.93 7.08
C ILE A 67 -22.62 2.55 7.09
N ASP A 68 -22.93 1.27 7.00
CA ASP A 68 -24.30 0.79 7.18
C ASP A 68 -24.62 0.65 8.66
N ASP A 69 -25.55 1.47 9.15
CA ASP A 69 -25.95 1.52 10.56
C ASP A 69 -26.49 0.19 11.10
N ASN A 70 -27.09 -0.63 10.23
CA ASN A 70 -27.71 -1.88 10.67
C ASN A 70 -26.71 -3.02 10.86
N SER A 71 -25.79 -3.16 9.90
CA SER A 71 -24.81 -4.25 9.89
C SER A 71 -23.44 -3.83 10.40
N GLY A 72 -23.13 -2.52 10.40
CA GLY A 72 -21.80 -2.00 10.66
C GLY A 72 -20.81 -2.21 9.49
N LEU A 73 -21.28 -2.81 8.37
CA LEU A 73 -20.49 -2.95 7.18
C LEU A 73 -20.05 -1.57 6.69
N THR A 74 -18.79 -1.44 6.40
CA THR A 74 -18.21 -0.16 5.95
C THR A 74 -17.51 -0.38 4.61
N VAL A 75 -17.72 0.53 3.66
CA VAL A 75 -16.94 0.57 2.43
C VAL A 75 -16.32 1.95 2.30
N GLY A 76 -15.04 2.00 1.99
CA GLY A 76 -14.32 3.26 1.95
C GLY A 76 -13.25 3.31 0.88
N ILE A 77 -12.77 4.53 0.70
CA ILE A 77 -11.61 4.86 -0.13
C ILE A 77 -10.63 5.60 0.77
N SER A 78 -9.36 5.24 0.72
CA SER A 78 -8.30 6.00 1.37
C SER A 78 -7.22 6.41 0.38
N TYR A 79 -6.57 7.52 0.71
CA TYR A 79 -5.41 8.05 0.01
C TYR A 79 -4.25 8.16 0.98
N ILE A 80 -3.11 7.62 0.57
CA ILE A 80 -1.86 7.65 1.29
C ILE A 80 -0.88 8.47 0.46
N PRO A 81 -0.32 9.58 0.99
CA PRO A 81 0.66 10.37 0.25
C PRO A 81 1.95 9.59 -0.01
N VAL A 82 2.82 10.21 -0.79
CA VAL A 82 4.14 9.68 -1.15
C VAL A 82 4.88 9.18 0.07
N ARG A 83 5.49 8.00 -0.06
CA ARG A 83 6.40 7.43 0.94
C ARG A 83 7.67 6.92 0.27
N ASP A 84 8.79 7.27 0.90
CA ASP A 84 10.09 6.70 0.60
C ASP A 84 10.11 5.24 1.07
N ILE A 85 10.56 4.33 0.22
CA ILE A 85 10.75 2.91 0.55
C ILE A 85 12.22 2.53 0.64
N GLY A 86 13.10 3.51 0.56
CA GLY A 86 14.50 3.36 0.84
C GLY A 86 15.44 3.83 -0.25
N SER A 87 16.67 4.00 0.15
CA SER A 87 17.77 4.35 -0.75
C SER A 87 18.90 3.34 -0.59
N LYS A 88 19.52 3.00 -1.70
CA LYS A 88 20.70 2.15 -1.72
C LYS A 88 21.78 2.77 -2.58
N SER A 89 23.00 2.85 -2.04
CA SER A 89 24.17 3.24 -2.80
C SER A 89 25.20 2.10 -2.85
N ARG A 90 25.82 1.89 -3.99
CA ARG A 90 26.95 1.00 -4.15
C ARG A 90 28.07 1.72 -4.89
N THR A 91 29.31 1.43 -4.55
CA THR A 91 30.47 1.83 -5.35
C THR A 91 30.91 0.60 -6.12
N ASP A 92 30.86 0.70 -7.44
CA ASP A 92 31.28 -0.38 -8.33
C ASP A 92 32.40 0.10 -9.24
N SER A 93 33.39 -0.75 -9.43
CA SER A 93 34.57 -0.41 -10.24
C SER A 93 34.54 -1.03 -11.63
N ASN A 94 33.57 -1.90 -11.98
CA ASN A 94 33.71 -2.72 -13.17
C ASN A 94 32.45 -3.25 -13.86
N SER A 95 31.24 -3.05 -13.38
CA SER A 95 30.14 -3.86 -13.91
C SER A 95 29.66 -3.45 -15.30
N GLU A 96 29.87 -2.21 -15.71
CA GLU A 96 29.38 -1.72 -17.01
C GLU A 96 30.37 -0.77 -17.73
N GLY A 97 31.64 -0.79 -17.34
CA GLY A 97 32.65 0.08 -17.93
C GLY A 97 32.74 1.46 -17.28
N ASP A 98 31.87 1.77 -16.32
CA ASP A 98 31.85 3.01 -15.56
C ASP A 98 32.19 2.74 -14.09
N SER A 99 33.29 3.28 -13.63
CA SER A 99 33.59 3.30 -12.19
C SER A 99 32.87 4.47 -11.54
N GLY A 100 32.12 4.22 -10.47
CA GLY A 100 31.43 5.29 -9.77
C GLY A 100 30.56 4.80 -8.61
N THR A 101 29.95 5.76 -7.90
CA THR A 101 28.95 5.47 -6.89
C THR A 101 27.57 5.56 -7.54
N TYR A 102 26.85 4.47 -7.43
CA TYR A 102 25.45 4.33 -7.90
C TYR A 102 24.53 4.55 -6.73
N LYS A 103 23.54 5.42 -6.87
CA LYS A 103 22.52 5.65 -5.86
C LYS A 103 21.15 5.41 -6.51
N ALA A 104 20.35 4.57 -5.89
CA ALA A 104 18.97 4.33 -6.25
C ALA A 104 18.09 4.64 -5.04
N ASP A 105 17.09 5.48 -5.25
CA ASP A 105 16.02 5.76 -4.31
C ASP A 105 14.74 5.16 -4.91
N ALA A 106 13.85 4.62 -4.07
CA ALA A 106 12.57 4.12 -4.51
C ALA A 106 11.46 4.72 -3.66
N GLU A 107 10.38 5.14 -4.31
CA GLU A 107 9.23 5.76 -3.67
C GLU A 107 7.94 5.06 -4.09
N LEU A 108 6.98 5.00 -3.15
CA LEU A 108 5.59 4.63 -3.43
C LEU A 108 4.75 5.90 -3.51
N ASN A 109 4.25 6.17 -4.72
CA ASN A 109 3.47 7.35 -5.01
C ASN A 109 2.01 7.01 -5.30
N ASN A 110 1.12 7.99 -5.08
CA ASN A 110 -0.28 7.93 -5.47
C ASN A 110 -0.99 6.66 -5.00
N VAL A 111 -0.87 6.33 -3.71
CA VAL A 111 -1.50 5.13 -3.17
C VAL A 111 -2.98 5.40 -2.91
N PHE A 112 -3.82 4.73 -3.67
CA PHE A 112 -5.27 4.71 -3.48
C PHE A 112 -5.71 3.32 -3.07
N GLN A 113 -6.49 3.22 -2.01
CA GLN A 113 -7.10 1.98 -1.56
C GLN A 113 -8.61 2.09 -1.60
N ILE A 114 -9.26 1.05 -2.12
CA ILE A 114 -10.69 0.78 -1.92
C ILE A 114 -10.76 -0.39 -0.95
N TYR A 115 -11.58 -0.27 0.10
CA TYR A 115 -11.68 -1.29 1.14
C TYR A 115 -13.10 -1.52 1.62
N ALA A 116 -13.29 -2.69 2.24
CA ALA A 116 -14.46 -3.03 3.02
C ALA A 116 -14.03 -3.48 4.42
N ASP A 117 -14.67 -2.94 5.47
CA ASP A 117 -14.55 -3.40 6.85
C ASP A 117 -15.80 -4.21 7.17
N ILE A 118 -15.63 -5.51 7.30
CA ILE A 118 -16.72 -6.48 7.48
C ILE A 118 -16.78 -6.84 8.96
N PRO A 119 -17.86 -6.54 9.70
CA PRO A 119 -18.02 -6.96 11.08
C PRO A 119 -17.94 -8.48 11.22
N THR A 120 -17.03 -8.96 12.06
CA THR A 120 -16.76 -10.40 12.24
C THR A 120 -16.98 -10.89 13.65
N GLY A 121 -17.27 -9.99 14.60
CA GLY A 121 -17.54 -10.36 15.98
C GLY A 121 -17.17 -9.28 16.98
N SER A 122 -16.82 -9.69 18.19
CA SER A 122 -16.35 -8.79 19.25
C SER A 122 -15.34 -9.48 20.16
N LEU A 123 -14.42 -8.70 20.70
CA LEU A 123 -13.48 -9.11 21.73
C LEU A 123 -13.83 -8.33 23.02
N GLY A 124 -14.58 -8.95 23.90
CA GLY A 124 -15.18 -8.23 25.03
C GLY A 124 -16.16 -7.15 24.57
N SER A 125 -15.88 -5.90 24.91
CA SER A 125 -16.67 -4.74 24.50
C SER A 125 -16.23 -4.11 23.18
N PHE A 126 -15.15 -4.60 22.57
CA PHE A 126 -14.61 -4.04 21.33
C PHE A 126 -15.18 -4.78 20.11
N PRO A 127 -15.94 -4.11 19.23
CA PRO A 127 -16.36 -4.69 17.96
C PRO A 127 -15.13 -4.99 17.10
N ILE A 128 -15.11 -6.15 16.46
CA ILE A 128 -14.00 -6.56 15.57
C ILE A 128 -14.52 -6.63 14.13
N HIS A 129 -13.73 -6.13 13.22
CA HIS A 129 -13.97 -6.25 11.79
C HIS A 129 -12.76 -6.83 11.06
N THR A 130 -13.02 -7.49 9.96
CA THR A 130 -12.02 -7.90 8.99
C THR A 130 -12.01 -6.86 7.87
N LYS A 131 -10.82 -6.32 7.57
CA LYS A 131 -10.61 -5.44 6.42
C LYS A 131 -10.19 -6.25 5.21
N LEU A 132 -10.83 -5.99 4.08
CA LEU A 132 -10.41 -6.45 2.75
C LEU A 132 -10.26 -5.24 1.85
N GLY A 133 -9.15 -5.15 1.11
CA GLY A 133 -8.89 -4.00 0.26
C GLY A 133 -8.08 -4.32 -0.99
N VAL A 134 -8.17 -3.41 -1.95
CA VAL A 134 -7.32 -3.37 -3.12
C VAL A 134 -6.67 -2.00 -3.18
N GLN A 135 -5.34 -1.99 -3.30
CA GLN A 135 -4.56 -0.77 -3.45
C GLN A 135 -4.02 -0.66 -4.87
N ARG A 136 -3.94 0.56 -5.37
CA ARG A 136 -3.10 0.90 -6.53
C ARG A 136 -1.98 1.81 -6.05
N VAL A 137 -0.77 1.52 -6.45
CA VAL A 137 0.43 2.30 -6.12
C VAL A 137 1.27 2.48 -7.37
N THR A 138 1.91 3.63 -7.51
CA THR A 138 2.96 3.84 -8.51
C THR A 138 4.32 3.69 -7.81
N VAL A 139 5.11 2.73 -8.24
CA VAL A 139 6.52 2.59 -7.83
C VAL A 139 7.34 3.50 -8.73
N GLU A 140 7.99 4.48 -8.12
CA GLU A 140 8.94 5.37 -8.79
C GLU A 140 10.36 5.01 -8.38
N THR A 141 11.23 4.87 -9.36
CA THR A 141 12.65 4.66 -9.13
C THR A 141 13.41 5.92 -9.51
N LEU A 142 14.00 6.57 -8.51
CA LEU A 142 14.80 7.76 -8.68
C LEU A 142 16.26 7.34 -8.70
N GLU A 143 16.80 7.13 -9.88
CA GLU A 143 18.19 6.73 -10.04
C GLU A 143 19.06 7.93 -10.39
N SER A 144 20.00 8.26 -9.52
CA SER A 144 21.08 9.19 -9.79
C SER A 144 22.36 8.41 -10.12
N LEU A 145 22.37 7.74 -11.27
CA LEU A 145 23.46 6.86 -11.64
C LEU A 145 24.43 7.55 -12.60
N ASN A 146 25.72 7.26 -12.40
CA ASN A 146 26.76 7.63 -13.37
C ASN A 146 26.60 6.89 -14.72
N SER A 147 25.88 5.76 -14.74
CA SER A 147 25.63 4.97 -15.94
C SER A 147 24.48 5.47 -16.81
N GLY A 148 23.61 6.36 -16.28
CA GLY A 148 22.39 6.78 -16.97
C GLY A 148 21.37 5.66 -17.19
N SER A 149 21.48 4.57 -16.46
CA SER A 149 20.51 3.45 -16.51
C SER A 149 19.33 3.77 -15.62
N GLU A 150 18.15 3.91 -16.20
CA GLU A 150 16.92 4.23 -15.49
C GLU A 150 15.92 3.09 -15.64
N TYR A 151 15.18 2.79 -14.56
CA TYR A 151 14.04 1.89 -14.60
C TYR A 151 12.73 2.68 -14.74
N PRO A 152 11.76 2.19 -15.52
CA PRO A 152 10.50 2.88 -15.70
C PRO A 152 9.63 2.80 -14.44
N ASN A 153 8.87 3.87 -14.16
CA ASN A 153 7.81 3.85 -13.17
C ASN A 153 6.76 2.80 -13.52
N ARG A 154 6.21 2.13 -12.52
CA ARG A 154 5.21 1.07 -12.69
C ARG A 154 4.07 1.21 -11.69
N ASP A 155 2.86 1.04 -12.21
CA ASP A 155 1.67 0.87 -11.38
C ASP A 155 1.55 -0.59 -10.96
N LEU A 156 1.40 -0.82 -9.65
CA LEU A 156 1.17 -2.13 -9.07
C LEU A 156 -0.19 -2.15 -8.36
N LEU A 157 -0.83 -3.31 -8.38
CA LEU A 157 -1.98 -3.58 -7.54
C LEU A 157 -1.53 -4.38 -6.32
N GLY A 158 -2.07 -4.01 -5.15
CA GLY A 158 -1.88 -4.72 -3.90
C GLY A 158 -3.20 -5.21 -3.34
N PHE A 159 -3.19 -6.38 -2.71
CA PHE A 159 -4.32 -6.92 -1.97
C PHE A 159 -4.06 -6.80 -0.48
N THR A 160 -5.00 -6.14 0.22
CA THR A 160 -4.92 -5.91 1.66
C THR A 160 -5.88 -6.81 2.39
N VAL A 161 -5.38 -7.43 3.46
CA VAL A 161 -6.19 -8.07 4.50
C VAL A 161 -5.84 -7.47 5.85
N GLY A 162 -6.79 -7.41 6.76
CA GLY A 162 -6.53 -6.85 8.08
C GLY A 162 -7.59 -7.20 9.11
N LEU A 163 -7.28 -6.88 10.34
CA LEU A 163 -8.19 -6.95 11.47
C LEU A 163 -8.20 -5.61 12.19
N GLY A 164 -9.35 -5.19 12.66
CA GLY A 164 -9.46 -3.93 13.37
C GLY A 164 -10.65 -3.87 14.31
N THR A 165 -10.68 -2.76 15.04
CA THR A 165 -11.80 -2.37 15.89
C THR A 165 -12.23 -0.95 15.53
N LYS A 166 -13.53 -0.67 15.63
CA LYS A 166 -14.14 0.65 15.42
C LYS A 166 -15.17 0.91 16.49
N GLY A 167 -15.24 2.14 16.98
CA GLY A 167 -16.24 2.54 17.95
C GLY A 167 -16.39 4.04 18.05
N ASP A 168 -17.50 4.49 18.65
CA ASP A 168 -17.76 5.91 18.86
C ASP A 168 -16.88 6.47 19.98
N LEU A 169 -16.45 7.71 19.83
CA LEU A 169 -15.69 8.42 20.86
C LEU A 169 -16.66 9.04 21.88
N PRO A 170 -16.40 8.91 23.21
CA PRO A 170 -17.35 9.31 24.25
C PRO A 170 -17.46 10.85 24.42
N PHE A 171 -16.60 11.61 23.79
CA PHE A 171 -16.49 13.07 23.97
C PHE A 171 -16.85 13.89 22.73
N GLY A 172 -17.44 13.28 21.72
CA GLY A 172 -17.84 14.00 20.51
C GLY A 172 -19.03 13.35 19.83
N ASN A 173 -20.07 14.13 19.55
CA ASN A 173 -21.17 13.66 18.73
C ASN A 173 -20.61 13.35 17.33
N ASN A 174 -20.88 12.19 16.81
CA ASN A 174 -20.48 11.74 15.47
C ASN A 174 -18.97 11.47 15.28
N LEU A 175 -18.14 11.60 16.33
CA LEU A 175 -16.73 11.19 16.25
C LEU A 175 -16.59 9.69 16.52
N TYR A 176 -15.75 9.02 15.73
CA TYR A 176 -15.41 7.62 15.91
C TYR A 176 -13.92 7.37 15.74
N TYR A 177 -13.47 6.26 16.30
CA TYR A 177 -12.08 5.80 16.14
C TYR A 177 -12.05 4.48 15.37
N LYS A 178 -10.90 4.20 14.75
CA LYS A 178 -10.53 2.89 14.20
C LYS A 178 -9.12 2.56 14.64
N GLY A 179 -8.89 1.29 15.01
CA GLY A 179 -7.56 0.73 15.23
C GLY A 179 -7.43 -0.51 14.37
N GLU A 180 -6.41 -0.60 13.52
CA GLU A 180 -6.29 -1.66 12.52
C GLU A 180 -4.86 -2.17 12.41
N LEU A 181 -4.72 -3.47 12.14
CA LEU A 181 -3.49 -4.10 11.66
C LEU A 181 -3.77 -4.65 10.28
N THR A 182 -2.97 -4.28 9.31
CA THR A 182 -3.16 -4.68 7.91
C THR A 182 -1.87 -5.27 7.33
N TYR A 183 -2.05 -6.20 6.41
CA TYR A 183 -1.02 -6.75 5.55
C TYR A 183 -1.43 -6.56 4.11
N THR A 184 -0.53 -6.04 3.29
CA THR A 184 -0.74 -5.86 1.85
C THR A 184 0.37 -6.56 1.09
N ASN A 185 -0.01 -7.38 0.13
CA ASN A 185 0.89 -7.98 -0.85
C ASN A 185 0.65 -7.34 -2.21
N PHE A 186 1.70 -6.85 -2.83
CA PHE A 186 1.64 -6.20 -4.15
C PHE A 186 1.98 -7.16 -5.27
N GLU A 187 1.56 -6.83 -6.49
CA GLU A 187 2.05 -7.49 -7.70
C GLU A 187 3.57 -7.30 -7.81
N THR A 188 4.25 -8.30 -8.35
CA THR A 188 5.70 -8.23 -8.59
C THR A 188 6.03 -7.08 -9.53
N TYR A 189 6.95 -6.22 -9.13
CA TYR A 189 7.54 -5.22 -10.00
C TYR A 189 8.52 -5.88 -10.96
N GLU A 190 8.24 -5.81 -12.25
CA GLU A 190 9.16 -6.27 -13.29
C GLU A 190 9.47 -5.12 -14.25
N ALA A 191 10.74 -4.83 -14.46
CA ALA A 191 11.16 -3.78 -15.38
C ALA A 191 12.48 -4.10 -16.07
N VAL A 192 12.70 -3.44 -17.18
CA VAL A 192 13.98 -3.45 -17.89
C VAL A 192 14.46 -2.01 -17.96
N SER A 193 15.70 -1.78 -17.53
CA SER A 193 16.30 -0.45 -17.55
C SER A 193 16.66 0.00 -18.97
N THR A 194 16.97 1.28 -19.12
CA THR A 194 17.45 1.85 -20.39
C THR A 194 18.75 1.20 -20.88
N ALA A 195 19.59 0.68 -19.98
CA ALA A 195 20.79 -0.11 -20.30
C ALA A 195 20.47 -1.59 -20.63
N GLY A 196 19.24 -2.04 -20.42
CA GLY A 196 18.78 -3.39 -20.70
C GLY A 196 18.94 -4.38 -19.55
N ASN A 197 19.22 -3.92 -18.34
CA ASN A 197 19.22 -4.75 -17.14
C ASN A 197 17.78 -5.07 -16.75
N LYS A 198 17.51 -6.29 -16.30
CA LYS A 198 16.18 -6.71 -15.82
C LYS A 198 16.15 -6.70 -14.30
N VAL A 199 15.15 -6.03 -13.72
CA VAL A 199 14.82 -6.11 -12.29
C VAL A 199 13.50 -6.85 -12.09
N VAL A 200 13.46 -7.65 -11.03
CA VAL A 200 12.25 -8.30 -10.51
C VAL A 200 12.24 -8.08 -9.01
N ALA A 201 11.17 -7.50 -8.47
CA ALA A 201 11.05 -7.23 -7.05
C ALA A 201 9.63 -7.50 -6.54
N ASP A 202 9.54 -8.13 -5.38
CA ASP A 202 8.31 -8.33 -4.63
C ASP A 202 8.25 -7.32 -3.48
N LEU A 203 7.06 -6.79 -3.23
CA LEU A 203 6.79 -5.77 -2.22
C LEU A 203 5.66 -6.22 -1.31
N GLU A 204 5.87 -6.06 -0.01
CA GLU A 204 4.89 -6.33 1.03
C GLU A 204 4.82 -5.14 2.01
N ASP A 205 3.67 -4.92 2.62
CA ASP A 205 3.46 -3.85 3.60
C ASP A 205 2.66 -4.37 4.80
N VAL A 206 3.22 -4.21 5.98
CA VAL A 206 2.51 -4.42 7.25
C VAL A 206 2.27 -3.06 7.88
N ALA A 207 1.03 -2.73 8.22
CA ALA A 207 0.73 -1.45 8.84
C ALA A 207 -0.09 -1.56 10.12
N ALA A 208 0.27 -0.76 11.12
CA ALA A 208 -0.52 -0.48 12.30
C ALA A 208 -1.13 0.92 12.17
N LYS A 209 -2.46 1.00 12.24
CA LYS A 209 -3.22 2.20 11.90
C LYS A 209 -4.09 2.66 13.06
N LEU A 210 -4.08 3.96 13.36
CA LEU A 210 -4.99 4.61 14.28
C LEU A 210 -5.69 5.75 13.56
N SER A 211 -7.00 5.72 13.54
CA SER A 211 -7.82 6.70 12.81
C SER A 211 -8.82 7.40 13.72
N VAL A 212 -9.13 8.63 13.35
CA VAL A 212 -10.27 9.38 13.87
C VAL A 212 -11.10 9.86 12.68
N GLY A 213 -12.41 9.62 12.75
CA GLY A 213 -13.36 10.00 11.73
C GLY A 213 -14.56 10.74 12.30
N TYR A 214 -15.27 11.44 11.44
CA TYR A 214 -16.53 12.14 11.72
C TYR A 214 -17.62 11.60 10.79
N LYS A 215 -18.77 11.22 11.38
CA LYS A 215 -19.98 10.77 10.68
C LYS A 215 -20.95 11.92 10.45
N PHE A 216 -21.62 11.96 9.31
CA PHE A 216 -22.64 12.98 8.96
C PHE A 216 -23.73 12.42 8.06
#